data_fb950f3048bcd729163041f251de5234
#
_entry.id   fb950f3048bcd729163041f251de5234
#
_cell.length_a   1.000
_cell.length_b   1.000
_cell.length_c   1.000
_cell.angle_alpha   90.00
_cell.angle_beta   90.00
_cell.angle_gamma   90.00
#
_symmetry.space_group_name_H-M   'P 1'
#
loop_
_entity.id
_entity.type
_entity.pdbx_description
1 polymer ?
#
loop_
_entity_poly.entity_id
_entity_poly.type
_entity_poly.pdbx_seq_one_letter_code
_entity_poly.pdbx_strand_id
1 'polypeptide(L)'
;MKLLFENWRRYLNEGRELEQYTTLISREIVNALKDPDLRDAFSRAKQITFRMEIDEVLANLDYVRNVYVNMMEGAGPFVHAKYEFDMDATEEQRRNSDITVDIALPLDYENSVFSELIPDLKEVLRHELEHSDQPTEMLMKDLLPGPEIWKSLESAESYFTSESETKAHVVGIYKKAKMLKEPAGQILDREIMNIYGTGASYGHDEDEVFELANKIREYWRLYMQHRFPHAEIDWEK
;
A
#
# COMPACT_ATOMS: atom_id res chain seq x y z
N MET A 1 -31.12 -9.03 10.99
CA MET A 1 -30.09 -10.07 11.14
C MET A 1 -29.60 -10.63 9.80
N LYS A 2 -30.47 -11.01 8.85
CA LYS A 2 -30.07 -11.58 7.55
C LYS A 2 -29.18 -10.62 6.74
N LEU A 3 -29.53 -9.34 6.65
CA LEU A 3 -28.73 -8.30 5.95
C LEU A 3 -27.33 -8.09 6.57
N LEU A 4 -27.21 -8.18 7.90
CA LEU A 4 -25.94 -8.07 8.62
C LEU A 4 -25.02 -9.27 8.32
N PHE A 5 -25.59 -10.48 8.21
CA PHE A 5 -24.83 -11.68 7.85
C PHE A 5 -24.44 -11.72 6.36
N GLU A 6 -25.28 -11.19 5.49
CA GLU A 6 -24.98 -11.07 4.06
C GLU A 6 -23.88 -10.04 3.81
N ASN A 7 -23.95 -8.88 4.42
CA ASN A 7 -22.88 -7.87 4.37
C ASN A 7 -21.58 -8.38 4.98
N TRP A 8 -21.64 -9.14 6.09
CA TRP A 8 -20.45 -9.72 6.71
C TRP A 8 -19.81 -10.81 5.85
N ARG A 9 -20.62 -11.67 5.19
CA ARG A 9 -20.11 -12.69 4.25
C ARG A 9 -19.48 -12.06 3.01
N ARG A 10 -20.12 -11.05 2.46
CA ARG A 10 -19.59 -10.27 1.33
C ARG A 10 -18.23 -9.68 1.70
N TYR A 11 -18.17 -9.00 2.81
CA TYR A 11 -16.96 -8.42 3.38
C TYR A 11 -15.81 -9.43 3.59
N LEU A 12 -16.11 -10.63 4.13
CA LEU A 12 -15.10 -11.68 4.30
C LEU A 12 -14.62 -12.26 2.97
N ASN A 13 -15.47 -12.30 1.95
CA ASN A 13 -15.12 -12.77 0.63
C ASN A 13 -14.25 -11.73 -0.11
N GLU A 14 -14.65 -10.47 -0.11
CA GLU A 14 -13.89 -9.36 -0.70
C GLU A 14 -12.47 -9.27 -0.10
N GLY A 15 -12.36 -9.34 1.22
CA GLY A 15 -11.06 -9.37 1.88
C GLY A 15 -10.17 -10.57 1.49
N ARG A 16 -10.77 -11.74 1.18
CA ARG A 16 -10.02 -12.91 0.70
C ARG A 16 -9.58 -12.76 -0.75
N GLU A 17 -10.42 -12.19 -1.58
CA GLU A 17 -10.12 -11.94 -2.98
C GLU A 17 -8.95 -10.95 -3.11
N LEU A 18 -9.02 -9.80 -2.48
CA LEU A 18 -7.92 -8.83 -2.47
C LEU A 18 -6.62 -9.42 -1.91
N GLU A 19 -6.71 -10.32 -0.94
CA GLU A 19 -5.56 -11.07 -0.42
C GLU A 19 -4.94 -12.01 -1.45
N GLN A 20 -5.76 -12.73 -2.21
CA GLN A 20 -5.29 -13.60 -3.29
C GLN A 20 -4.60 -12.77 -4.37
N TYR A 21 -5.17 -11.63 -4.74
CA TYR A 21 -4.60 -10.70 -5.72
C TYR A 21 -3.28 -10.11 -5.27
N THR A 22 -3.22 -9.60 -4.04
CA THR A 22 -1.96 -9.13 -3.45
C THR A 22 -0.85 -10.18 -3.54
N THR A 23 -1.18 -11.42 -3.16
CA THR A 23 -0.22 -12.54 -3.17
C THR A 23 0.23 -12.87 -4.57
N LEU A 24 -0.68 -12.86 -5.52
CA LEU A 24 -0.43 -13.21 -6.89
C LEU A 24 0.42 -12.15 -7.60
N ILE A 25 -0.02 -10.90 -7.55
CA ILE A 25 0.72 -9.78 -8.15
C ILE A 25 2.13 -9.70 -7.56
N SER A 26 2.27 -9.77 -6.24
CA SER A 26 3.59 -9.73 -5.60
C SER A 26 4.49 -10.90 -6.01
N ARG A 27 3.94 -12.10 -6.18
CA ARG A 27 4.69 -13.27 -6.66
C ARG A 27 5.20 -13.06 -8.07
N GLU A 28 4.35 -12.58 -8.98
CA GLU A 28 4.75 -12.37 -10.36
C GLU A 28 5.77 -11.24 -10.49
N ILE A 29 5.64 -10.14 -9.73
CA ILE A 29 6.68 -9.11 -9.65
C ILE A 29 8.01 -9.72 -9.18
N VAL A 30 8.01 -10.48 -8.11
CA VAL A 30 9.25 -11.12 -7.59
C VAL A 30 9.84 -12.11 -8.58
N ASN A 31 9.01 -12.86 -9.34
CA ASN A 31 9.48 -13.74 -10.39
C ASN A 31 10.16 -12.96 -11.51
N ALA A 32 9.56 -11.85 -11.96
CA ALA A 32 10.16 -10.97 -12.94
C ALA A 32 11.50 -10.38 -12.44
N LEU A 33 11.56 -9.92 -11.19
CA LEU A 33 12.80 -9.39 -10.58
C LEU A 33 13.91 -10.44 -10.44
N LYS A 34 13.59 -11.73 -10.45
CA LYS A 34 14.56 -12.83 -10.46
C LYS A 34 15.08 -13.19 -11.85
N ASP A 35 14.42 -12.71 -12.90
CA ASP A 35 14.80 -12.99 -14.28
C ASP A 35 16.19 -12.41 -14.58
N PRO A 36 17.17 -13.22 -15.05
CA PRO A 36 18.52 -12.76 -15.34
C PRO A 36 18.58 -11.69 -16.45
N ASP A 37 17.71 -11.80 -17.45
CA ASP A 37 17.70 -10.86 -18.58
C ASP A 37 17.18 -9.48 -18.12
N LEU A 38 16.16 -9.48 -17.23
CA LEU A 38 15.65 -8.26 -16.63
C LEU A 38 16.71 -7.59 -15.73
N ARG A 39 17.42 -8.37 -14.91
CA ARG A 39 18.52 -7.87 -14.06
C ARG A 39 19.65 -7.24 -14.89
N ASP A 40 20.06 -7.91 -15.96
CA ASP A 40 21.09 -7.42 -16.87
C ASP A 40 20.63 -6.12 -17.57
N ALA A 41 19.38 -6.06 -18.03
CA ALA A 41 18.79 -4.85 -18.59
C ALA A 41 18.77 -3.71 -17.57
N PHE A 42 18.34 -3.96 -16.33
CA PHE A 42 18.30 -2.98 -15.25
C PHE A 42 19.70 -2.47 -14.88
N SER A 43 20.68 -3.37 -14.73
CA SER A 43 22.08 -3.01 -14.44
C SER A 43 22.67 -2.05 -15.48
N ARG A 44 22.28 -2.21 -16.75
CA ARG A 44 22.75 -1.32 -17.84
C ARG A 44 21.97 0.00 -17.92
N ALA A 45 20.66 -0.06 -17.77
CA ALA A 45 19.78 1.09 -17.98
C ALA A 45 19.58 1.95 -16.72
N LYS A 46 19.79 1.37 -15.52
CA LYS A 46 19.57 1.99 -14.19
C LYS A 46 18.12 2.35 -13.89
N GLN A 47 17.28 2.36 -14.88
CA GLN A 47 15.85 2.53 -14.79
C GLN A 47 15.16 1.76 -15.92
N ILE A 48 14.17 0.95 -15.59
CA ILE A 48 13.36 0.23 -16.56
C ILE A 48 11.90 0.22 -16.10
N THR A 49 11.00 0.23 -17.08
CA THR A 49 9.57 0.06 -16.85
C THR A 49 9.11 -1.15 -17.64
N PHE A 50 8.33 -2.02 -17.02
CA PHE A 50 7.69 -3.12 -17.72
C PHE A 50 6.24 -3.29 -17.24
N ARG A 51 5.40 -3.81 -18.13
CA ARG A 51 4.05 -4.20 -17.81
C ARG A 51 4.07 -5.69 -17.44
N MET A 52 3.39 -6.02 -16.36
CA MET A 52 3.17 -7.42 -15.99
C MET A 52 2.18 -8.06 -16.97
N GLU A 53 2.57 -9.15 -17.60
CA GLU A 53 1.65 -10.01 -18.34
C GLU A 53 0.94 -10.93 -17.32
N ILE A 54 -0.25 -10.53 -16.90
CA ILE A 54 -1.02 -11.25 -15.89
C ILE A 54 -2.20 -11.94 -16.56
N ASP A 55 -2.06 -12.30 -17.83
CA ASP A 55 -3.14 -12.61 -18.77
C ASP A 55 -4.07 -13.76 -18.35
N GLU A 56 -3.62 -14.77 -17.65
CA GLU A 56 -4.48 -15.90 -17.27
C GLU A 56 -5.07 -15.78 -15.86
N VAL A 57 -4.42 -15.04 -14.99
CA VAL A 57 -4.76 -15.01 -13.58
C VAL A 57 -5.57 -13.78 -13.21
N LEU A 58 -5.32 -12.64 -13.88
CA LEU A 58 -6.11 -11.43 -13.73
C LEU A 58 -7.31 -11.36 -14.69
N ALA A 59 -7.43 -12.23 -15.68
CA ALA A 59 -8.59 -12.27 -16.58
C ALA A 59 -9.93 -12.47 -15.84
N ASN A 60 -9.88 -12.89 -14.57
CA ASN A 60 -11.02 -12.94 -13.65
C ASN A 60 -10.98 -11.87 -12.55
N LEU A 61 -10.05 -10.90 -12.65
CA LEU A 61 -9.92 -9.82 -11.69
C LEU A 61 -10.70 -8.60 -12.15
N ASP A 62 -11.85 -8.38 -11.54
CA ASP A 62 -12.65 -7.16 -11.77
C ASP A 62 -12.01 -5.89 -11.15
N TYR A 63 -10.75 -5.98 -10.61
CA TYR A 63 -10.16 -4.91 -9.79
C TYR A 63 -8.97 -4.19 -10.41
N VAL A 64 -8.21 -4.84 -11.30
CA VAL A 64 -6.99 -4.26 -11.88
C VAL A 64 -6.86 -4.66 -13.34
N ARG A 65 -6.65 -3.69 -14.22
CA ARG A 65 -6.45 -3.93 -15.65
C ARG A 65 -5.01 -4.23 -16.01
N ASN A 66 -4.09 -3.43 -15.48
CA ASN A 66 -2.67 -3.61 -15.70
C ASN A 66 -1.89 -3.32 -14.40
N VAL A 67 -0.75 -3.97 -14.29
CA VAL A 67 0.26 -3.61 -13.28
C VAL A 67 1.52 -3.20 -14.02
N TYR A 68 1.95 -1.97 -13.83
CA TYR A 68 3.22 -1.44 -14.32
C TYR A 68 4.23 -1.45 -13.21
N VAL A 69 5.44 -1.90 -13.50
CA VAL A 69 6.55 -1.90 -12.54
C VAL A 69 7.66 -1.01 -13.07
N ASN A 70 7.99 0.02 -12.31
CA ASN A 70 9.13 0.89 -12.56
C ASN A 70 10.25 0.50 -11.61
N MET A 71 11.37 0.01 -12.15
CA MET A 71 12.58 -0.23 -11.38
C MET A 71 13.52 0.94 -11.53
N MET A 72 14.11 1.40 -10.43
CA MET A 72 15.10 2.48 -10.40
C MET A 72 16.26 2.15 -9.48
N GLU A 73 17.45 2.72 -9.77
CA GLU A 73 18.61 2.59 -8.90
C GLU A 73 18.35 3.23 -7.53
N GLY A 74 18.63 2.51 -6.45
CA GLY A 74 18.50 2.94 -5.07
C GLY A 74 19.56 2.35 -4.15
N ALA A 75 19.75 2.93 -2.98
CA ALA A 75 20.73 2.47 -1.99
C ALA A 75 20.30 1.16 -1.29
N GLY A 76 19.03 0.84 -1.33
CA GLY A 76 18.42 -0.36 -0.74
C GLY A 76 17.00 -0.57 -1.26
N PRO A 77 16.35 -1.66 -0.85
CA PRO A 77 14.99 -1.93 -1.30
C PRO A 77 14.03 -0.86 -0.78
N PHE A 78 13.26 -0.29 -1.69
CA PHE A 78 12.16 0.61 -1.38
C PHE A 78 11.02 0.31 -2.36
N VAL A 79 9.80 0.34 -1.88
CA VAL A 79 8.60 0.10 -2.68
C VAL A 79 7.58 1.20 -2.42
N HIS A 80 7.04 1.71 -3.50
CA HIS A 80 5.86 2.56 -3.49
C HIS A 80 4.87 2.04 -4.54
N ALA A 81 3.60 2.15 -4.31
CA ALA A 81 2.59 1.82 -5.30
C ALA A 81 1.55 2.94 -5.39
N LYS A 82 0.83 2.96 -6.50
CA LYS A 82 -0.22 3.92 -6.76
C LYS A 82 -1.32 3.27 -7.59
N TYR A 83 -2.54 3.36 -7.11
CA TYR A 83 -3.73 3.02 -7.85
C TYR A 83 -4.13 4.21 -8.73
N GLU A 84 -4.14 4.01 -10.06
CA GLU A 84 -4.44 5.06 -11.02
C GLU A 84 -5.83 4.85 -11.61
N PHE A 85 -6.72 5.79 -11.37
CA PHE A 85 -8.06 5.76 -11.92
C PHE A 85 -8.44 7.12 -12.51
N ASP A 86 -9.35 7.10 -13.49
CA ASP A 86 -9.93 8.32 -14.02
C ASP A 86 -11.00 8.84 -13.05
N MET A 87 -10.90 10.12 -12.68
CA MET A 87 -11.82 10.78 -11.76
C MET A 87 -13.26 10.82 -12.28
N ASP A 88 -13.43 10.81 -13.61
CA ASP A 88 -14.74 10.78 -14.27
C ASP A 88 -15.25 9.34 -14.49
N ALA A 89 -14.48 8.33 -14.10
CA ALA A 89 -14.83 6.93 -14.29
C ALA A 89 -15.96 6.47 -13.36
N THR A 90 -16.84 5.63 -13.88
CA THR A 90 -17.84 4.91 -13.07
C THR A 90 -17.16 3.93 -12.11
N GLU A 91 -17.87 3.44 -11.09
CA GLU A 91 -17.33 2.40 -10.18
C GLU A 91 -16.84 1.15 -10.93
N GLU A 92 -17.57 0.71 -11.96
CA GLU A 92 -17.19 -0.43 -12.80
C GLU A 92 -15.90 -0.15 -13.59
N GLN A 93 -15.74 1.04 -14.13
CA GLN A 93 -14.53 1.45 -14.85
C GLN A 93 -13.34 1.59 -13.92
N ARG A 94 -13.54 2.05 -12.67
CA ARG A 94 -12.48 2.16 -11.65
C ARG A 94 -11.97 0.81 -11.20
N ARG A 95 -12.85 -0.18 -11.03
CA ARG A 95 -12.45 -1.56 -10.71
C ARG A 95 -11.52 -2.15 -11.76
N ASN A 96 -11.41 -1.53 -12.94
CA ASN A 96 -10.57 -1.94 -14.06
C ASN A 96 -9.43 -0.93 -14.31
N SER A 97 -8.89 -0.34 -13.26
CA SER A 97 -7.82 0.66 -13.31
C SER A 97 -6.43 0.04 -13.24
N ASP A 98 -5.42 0.85 -13.46
CA ASP A 98 -4.03 0.41 -13.46
C ASP A 98 -3.40 0.59 -12.08
N ILE A 99 -2.47 -0.28 -11.70
CA ILE A 99 -1.57 -0.09 -10.56
C ILE A 99 -0.16 0.14 -11.08
N THR A 100 0.47 1.21 -10.63
CA THR A 100 1.90 1.45 -10.86
C THR A 100 2.67 1.15 -9.58
N VAL A 101 3.70 0.33 -9.69
CA VAL A 101 4.60 -0.06 -8.58
C VAL A 101 6.01 0.44 -8.88
N ASP A 102 6.49 1.34 -8.06
CA ASP A 102 7.86 1.86 -8.11
C ASP A 102 8.74 1.07 -7.14
N ILE A 103 9.83 0.49 -7.64
CA ILE A 103 10.77 -0.33 -6.86
C ILE A 103 12.18 0.24 -7.03
N ALA A 104 12.77 0.73 -5.94
CA ALA A 104 14.17 1.08 -5.91
C ALA A 104 15.00 -0.09 -5.40
N LEU A 105 16.09 -0.42 -6.12
CA LEU A 105 17.01 -1.52 -5.80
C LEU A 105 18.44 -1.14 -6.12
N PRO A 106 19.45 -1.70 -5.40
CA PRO A 106 20.83 -1.66 -5.86
C PRO A 106 20.98 -2.31 -7.25
N LEU A 107 21.89 -1.82 -8.09
CA LEU A 107 22.07 -2.37 -9.45
C LEU A 107 22.50 -3.84 -9.46
N ASP A 108 23.21 -4.27 -8.43
CA ASP A 108 23.75 -5.61 -8.22
C ASP A 108 22.98 -6.41 -7.16
N TYR A 109 21.69 -6.12 -7.00
CA TYR A 109 20.89 -6.76 -5.96
C TYR A 109 20.88 -8.29 -6.07
N GLU A 110 20.95 -8.94 -4.91
CA GLU A 110 20.90 -10.38 -4.78
C GLU A 110 19.53 -10.87 -4.30
N ASN A 111 19.33 -12.19 -4.29
CA ASN A 111 18.07 -12.78 -3.82
C ASN A 111 17.77 -12.51 -2.34
N SER A 112 18.77 -12.17 -1.55
CA SER A 112 18.62 -11.78 -0.13
C SER A 112 17.72 -10.56 0.06
N VAL A 113 17.68 -9.64 -0.91
CA VAL A 113 16.85 -8.43 -0.88
C VAL A 113 15.35 -8.75 -0.80
N PHE A 114 14.94 -9.90 -1.33
CA PHE A 114 13.53 -10.26 -1.35
C PHE A 114 12.94 -10.55 0.03
N SER A 115 13.76 -10.82 1.05
CA SER A 115 13.28 -10.99 2.43
C SER A 115 12.71 -9.69 3.00
N GLU A 116 13.23 -8.54 2.58
CA GLU A 116 12.76 -7.19 2.96
C GLU A 116 11.72 -6.69 1.98
N LEU A 117 11.94 -6.86 0.68
CA LEU A 117 11.09 -6.36 -0.39
C LEU A 117 9.67 -6.96 -0.36
N ILE A 118 9.53 -8.28 -0.14
CA ILE A 118 8.24 -8.96 -0.25
C ILE A 118 7.21 -8.45 0.76
N PRO A 119 7.54 -8.26 2.06
CA PRO A 119 6.62 -7.68 3.02
C PRO A 119 6.12 -6.29 2.61
N ASP A 120 7.03 -5.40 2.20
CA ASP A 120 6.71 -4.04 1.79
C ASP A 120 5.87 -4.02 0.51
N LEU A 121 6.25 -4.83 -0.48
CA LEU A 121 5.50 -4.99 -1.72
C LEU A 121 4.05 -5.46 -1.46
N LYS A 122 3.85 -6.42 -0.57
CA LYS A 122 2.52 -6.88 -0.22
C LYS A 122 1.72 -5.86 0.58
N GLU A 123 2.38 -5.07 1.43
CA GLU A 123 1.74 -3.98 2.17
C GLU A 123 1.18 -2.94 1.20
N VAL A 124 2.03 -2.39 0.33
CA VAL A 124 1.63 -1.34 -0.61
C VAL A 124 0.59 -1.84 -1.62
N LEU A 125 0.76 -3.05 -2.17
CA LEU A 125 -0.23 -3.63 -3.06
C LEU A 125 -1.58 -3.84 -2.37
N ARG A 126 -1.58 -4.26 -1.11
CA ARG A 126 -2.82 -4.43 -0.34
C ARG A 126 -3.50 -3.09 -0.06
N HIS A 127 -2.70 -2.04 0.19
CA HIS A 127 -3.18 -0.68 0.34
C HIS A 127 -3.88 -0.21 -0.95
N GLU A 128 -3.22 -0.32 -2.11
CA GLU A 128 -3.78 0.13 -3.39
C GLU A 128 -5.01 -0.68 -3.83
N LEU A 129 -5.00 -1.98 -3.59
CA LEU A 129 -6.16 -2.83 -3.86
C LEU A 129 -7.34 -2.51 -2.93
N GLU A 130 -7.11 -2.00 -1.72
CA GLU A 130 -8.19 -1.54 -0.85
C GLU A 130 -8.90 -0.31 -1.44
N HIS A 131 -8.15 0.58 -2.12
CA HIS A 131 -8.74 1.71 -2.83
C HIS A 131 -9.66 1.26 -3.99
N SER A 132 -9.33 0.17 -4.68
CA SER A 132 -10.16 -0.34 -5.77
C SER A 132 -11.55 -0.80 -5.32
N ASP A 133 -11.69 -1.17 -4.05
CA ASP A 133 -12.94 -1.63 -3.44
C ASP A 133 -13.74 -0.51 -2.72
N GLN A 134 -13.17 0.69 -2.66
CA GLN A 134 -13.82 1.82 -1.99
C GLN A 134 -14.81 2.55 -2.91
N PRO A 135 -15.94 3.08 -2.37
CA PRO A 135 -16.88 3.90 -3.14
C PRO A 135 -16.22 5.15 -3.71
N THR A 136 -16.61 5.56 -4.92
CA THR A 136 -16.09 6.77 -5.59
C THR A 136 -16.20 8.01 -4.71
N GLU A 137 -17.34 8.17 -4.05
CA GLU A 137 -17.59 9.33 -3.19
C GLU A 137 -16.61 9.43 -2.02
N MET A 138 -16.11 8.30 -1.53
CA MET A 138 -15.11 8.24 -0.48
C MET A 138 -13.74 8.68 -1.02
N LEU A 139 -13.30 8.07 -2.11
CA LEU A 139 -12.02 8.40 -2.74
C LEU A 139 -11.95 9.86 -3.21
N MET A 140 -13.02 10.38 -3.79
CA MET A 140 -13.06 11.76 -4.31
C MET A 140 -12.93 12.84 -3.21
N LYS A 141 -13.29 12.52 -1.96
CA LYS A 141 -13.11 13.45 -0.84
C LYS A 141 -11.67 13.56 -0.39
N ASP A 142 -10.89 12.50 -0.61
CA ASP A 142 -9.59 12.31 0.02
C ASP A 142 -8.42 12.41 -0.98
N LEU A 143 -8.75 12.60 -2.29
CA LEU A 143 -7.75 12.71 -3.36
C LEU A 143 -6.95 14.00 -3.26
N LEU A 144 -5.79 13.90 -2.59
CA LEU A 144 -4.74 14.89 -2.69
C LEU A 144 -3.57 14.29 -3.49
N PRO A 145 -3.08 14.95 -4.56
CA PRO A 145 -1.82 14.52 -5.19
C PRO A 145 -0.68 14.52 -4.16
N GLY A 146 0.22 13.55 -4.24
CA GLY A 146 1.30 13.37 -3.25
C GLY A 146 1.98 14.64 -2.72
N PRO A 147 2.42 15.60 -3.59
CA PRO A 147 2.99 16.88 -3.13
C PRO A 147 2.00 17.78 -2.36
N GLU A 148 0.70 17.69 -2.66
CA GLU A 148 -0.33 18.49 -2.00
C GLU A 148 -0.66 18.00 -0.59
N ILE A 149 -0.36 16.74 -0.27
CA ILE A 149 -0.53 16.18 1.08
C ILE A 149 0.27 17.00 2.08
N TRP A 150 1.52 17.29 1.76
CA TRP A 150 2.45 18.02 2.63
C TRP A 150 2.51 19.53 2.37
N LYS A 151 1.53 20.09 1.66
CA LYS A 151 1.40 21.54 1.50
C LYS A 151 1.17 22.28 2.82
N SER A 152 0.48 21.63 3.74
CA SER A 152 0.31 22.07 5.13
C SER A 152 0.11 20.85 6.03
N LEU A 153 0.37 21.01 7.33
CA LEU A 153 0.11 19.95 8.32
C LEU A 153 -1.38 19.62 8.42
N GLU A 154 -2.26 20.60 8.21
CA GLU A 154 -3.72 20.37 8.15
C GLU A 154 -4.12 19.50 6.96
N SER A 155 -3.50 19.70 5.79
CA SER A 155 -3.72 18.84 4.62
C SER A 155 -3.25 17.41 4.88
N ALA A 156 -2.07 17.26 5.48
CA ALA A 156 -1.52 15.95 5.83
C ALA A 156 -2.40 15.25 6.89
N GLU A 157 -2.85 15.96 7.92
CA GLU A 157 -3.79 15.43 8.89
C GLU A 157 -5.07 14.95 8.22
N SER A 158 -5.70 15.80 7.42
CA SER A 158 -6.94 15.46 6.71
C SER A 158 -6.79 14.22 5.85
N TYR A 159 -5.68 14.10 5.13
CA TYR A 159 -5.36 12.95 4.29
C TYR A 159 -5.22 11.67 5.13
N PHE A 160 -4.28 11.65 6.06
CA PHE A 160 -3.97 10.43 6.83
C PHE A 160 -5.07 10.00 7.83
N THR A 161 -5.99 10.91 8.19
CA THR A 161 -7.13 10.57 9.06
C THR A 161 -8.43 10.43 8.28
N SER A 162 -8.41 10.51 6.95
CA SER A 162 -9.57 10.21 6.13
C SER A 162 -9.98 8.74 6.27
N GLU A 163 -11.23 8.43 6.02
CA GLU A 163 -11.74 7.05 6.19
C GLU A 163 -11.09 6.11 5.17
N SER A 164 -10.87 6.57 3.93
CA SER A 164 -10.27 5.80 2.85
C SER A 164 -8.83 5.42 3.17
N GLU A 165 -7.98 6.41 3.47
CA GLU A 165 -6.56 6.22 3.74
C GLU A 165 -6.33 5.46 5.05
N THR A 166 -7.08 5.80 6.11
CA THR A 166 -7.03 5.06 7.37
C THR A 166 -7.31 3.57 7.17
N LYS A 167 -8.37 3.25 6.41
CA LYS A 167 -8.71 1.86 6.11
C LYS A 167 -7.59 1.16 5.35
N ALA A 168 -7.07 1.80 4.30
CA ALA A 168 -6.03 1.23 3.45
C ALA A 168 -4.72 1.01 4.22
N HIS A 169 -4.22 2.02 4.93
CA HIS A 169 -3.01 1.91 5.75
C HIS A 169 -3.13 0.85 6.84
N VAL A 170 -4.22 0.86 7.62
CA VAL A 170 -4.39 -0.09 8.74
C VAL A 170 -4.47 -1.53 8.25
N VAL A 171 -5.12 -1.79 7.10
CA VAL A 171 -5.17 -3.13 6.51
C VAL A 171 -3.78 -3.56 6.01
N GLY A 172 -3.02 -2.67 5.37
CA GLY A 172 -1.65 -2.92 4.92
C GLY A 172 -0.73 -3.26 6.10
N ILE A 173 -0.71 -2.41 7.14
CA ILE A 173 0.06 -2.59 8.38
C ILE A 173 -0.25 -3.95 9.05
N TYR A 174 -1.54 -4.26 9.21
CA TYR A 174 -1.94 -5.54 9.82
C TYR A 174 -1.47 -6.74 8.99
N LYS A 175 -1.51 -6.63 7.67
CA LYS A 175 -1.00 -7.65 6.77
C LYS A 175 0.49 -7.87 6.91
N LYS A 176 1.27 -6.81 6.89
CA LYS A 176 2.73 -6.83 7.08
C LYS A 176 3.11 -7.43 8.43
N ALA A 177 2.42 -7.05 9.50
CA ALA A 177 2.61 -7.60 10.83
C ALA A 177 2.45 -9.14 10.85
N LYS A 178 1.40 -9.65 10.22
CA LYS A 178 1.18 -11.10 10.10
C LYS A 178 2.29 -11.81 9.34
N MET A 179 2.78 -11.21 8.28
CA MET A 179 3.84 -11.81 7.46
C MET A 179 5.17 -11.84 8.21
N LEU A 180 5.52 -10.75 8.87
CA LEU A 180 6.75 -10.64 9.65
C LEU A 180 6.66 -11.37 11.00
N LYS A 181 5.45 -11.78 11.40
CA LYS A 181 5.16 -12.32 12.74
C LYS A 181 5.57 -11.36 13.85
N GLU A 182 5.35 -10.08 13.61
CA GLU A 182 5.62 -8.99 14.54
C GLU A 182 4.30 -8.40 15.06
N PRO A 183 4.30 -7.80 16.26
CA PRO A 183 3.14 -7.06 16.76
C PRO A 183 2.74 -5.94 15.79
N ALA A 184 1.45 -5.81 15.50
CA ALA A 184 0.95 -4.79 14.57
C ALA A 184 1.29 -3.36 15.05
N GLY A 185 1.40 -3.15 16.37
CA GLY A 185 1.84 -1.88 16.94
C GLY A 185 3.27 -1.48 16.53
N GLN A 186 4.19 -2.44 16.42
CA GLN A 186 5.56 -2.14 15.97
C GLN A 186 5.62 -1.75 14.50
N ILE A 187 4.78 -2.38 13.67
CA ILE A 187 4.68 -1.99 12.26
C ILE A 187 4.05 -0.60 12.14
N LEU A 188 2.99 -0.34 12.91
CA LEU A 188 2.37 0.99 12.98
C LEU A 188 3.39 2.05 13.38
N ASP A 189 4.18 1.80 14.42
CA ASP A 189 5.19 2.77 14.89
C ASP A 189 6.23 3.07 13.81
N ARG A 190 6.66 2.06 13.03
CA ARG A 190 7.57 2.26 11.88
C ARG A 190 6.93 3.12 10.80
N GLU A 191 5.66 2.87 10.48
CA GLU A 191 4.95 3.65 9.47
C GLU A 191 4.74 5.11 9.93
N ILE A 192 4.43 5.33 11.19
CA ILE A 192 4.35 6.67 11.78
C ILE A 192 5.70 7.40 11.73
N MET A 193 6.82 6.70 11.95
CA MET A 193 8.15 7.29 11.79
C MET A 193 8.48 7.65 10.34
N ASN A 194 7.98 6.89 9.37
CA ASN A 194 8.09 7.24 7.95
C ASN A 194 7.30 8.52 7.63
N ILE A 195 6.07 8.64 8.13
CA ILE A 195 5.24 9.85 8.01
C ILE A 195 5.96 11.06 8.62
N TYR A 196 6.50 10.91 9.83
CA TYR A 196 7.28 11.96 10.50
C TYR A 196 8.50 12.38 9.66
N GLY A 197 9.33 11.42 9.21
CA GLY A 197 10.51 11.70 8.40
C GLY A 197 10.16 12.39 7.08
N THR A 198 9.05 11.99 6.45
CA THR A 198 8.56 12.62 5.23
C THR A 198 8.15 14.08 5.50
N GLY A 199 7.32 14.33 6.51
CA GLY A 199 6.87 15.69 6.86
C GLY A 199 8.04 16.63 7.18
N ALA A 200 9.04 16.16 7.94
CA ALA A 200 10.25 16.91 8.22
C ALA A 200 11.05 17.22 6.93
N SER A 201 11.11 16.28 5.98
CA SER A 201 11.79 16.48 4.69
C SER A 201 11.14 17.54 3.80
N TYR A 202 9.86 17.81 3.97
CA TYR A 202 9.14 18.90 3.30
C TYR A 202 9.36 20.28 3.96
N GLY A 203 10.15 20.33 5.05
CA GLY A 203 10.55 21.57 5.71
C GLY A 203 9.55 22.11 6.73
N HIS A 204 8.61 21.28 7.18
CA HIS A 204 7.75 21.59 8.32
C HIS A 204 8.55 21.55 9.64
N ASP A 205 8.06 22.26 10.63
CA ASP A 205 8.65 22.23 11.98
C ASP A 205 8.61 20.82 12.58
N GLU A 206 9.74 20.33 13.08
CA GLU A 206 9.86 18.95 13.54
C GLU A 206 8.94 18.62 14.74
N ASP A 207 8.75 19.56 15.65
CA ASP A 207 7.87 19.38 16.82
C ASP A 207 6.40 19.30 16.38
N GLU A 208 5.98 20.17 15.44
CA GLU A 208 4.63 20.14 14.89
C GLU A 208 4.36 18.87 14.07
N VAL A 209 5.34 18.39 13.27
CA VAL A 209 5.25 17.12 12.55
C VAL A 209 5.16 15.95 13.52
N PHE A 210 5.91 15.98 14.62
CA PHE A 210 5.86 14.95 15.64
C PHE A 210 4.49 14.87 16.33
N GLU A 211 3.89 16.02 16.66
CA GLU A 211 2.53 16.08 17.22
C GLU A 211 1.50 15.52 16.23
N LEU A 212 1.60 15.89 14.95
CA LEU A 212 0.74 15.35 13.89
C LEU A 212 0.89 13.82 13.76
N ALA A 213 2.12 13.33 13.70
CA ALA A 213 2.40 11.90 13.60
C ALA A 213 1.79 11.11 14.78
N ASN A 214 1.89 11.63 16.01
CA ASN A 214 1.26 11.03 17.19
C ASN A 214 -0.28 11.04 17.10
N LYS A 215 -0.88 12.08 16.54
CA LYS A 215 -2.33 12.17 16.34
C LYS A 215 -2.81 11.13 15.33
N ILE A 216 -2.11 10.98 14.21
CA ILE A 216 -2.36 9.95 13.18
C ILE A 216 -2.21 8.56 13.81
N ARG A 217 -1.12 8.33 14.55
CA ARG A 217 -0.86 7.07 15.26
C ARG A 217 -2.04 6.65 16.14
N GLU A 218 -2.53 7.56 16.97
CA GLU A 218 -3.63 7.25 17.87
C GLU A 218 -4.93 6.97 17.10
N TYR A 219 -5.19 7.72 16.03
CA TYR A 219 -6.36 7.51 15.17
C TYR A 219 -6.32 6.13 14.51
N TRP A 220 -5.20 5.76 13.89
CA TRP A 220 -5.03 4.44 13.27
C TRP A 220 -5.04 3.30 14.28
N ARG A 221 -4.49 3.53 15.46
CA ARG A 221 -4.55 2.57 16.57
C ARG A 221 -5.99 2.22 16.93
N LEU A 222 -6.81 3.22 17.17
CA LEU A 222 -8.22 3.05 17.52
C LEU A 222 -8.99 2.33 16.40
N TYR A 223 -8.74 2.71 15.16
CA TYR A 223 -9.34 2.04 14.01
C TYR A 223 -8.91 0.57 13.92
N MET A 224 -7.62 0.28 14.11
CA MET A 224 -7.09 -1.08 14.10
C MET A 224 -7.69 -1.95 15.22
N GLN A 225 -7.83 -1.43 16.43
CA GLN A 225 -8.48 -2.14 17.54
C GLN A 225 -9.93 -2.48 17.24
N HIS A 226 -10.65 -1.54 16.63
CA HIS A 226 -12.03 -1.76 16.24
C HIS A 226 -12.15 -2.79 15.10
N ARG A 227 -11.27 -2.70 14.12
CA ARG A 227 -11.31 -3.53 12.91
C ARG A 227 -10.80 -4.95 13.13
N PHE A 228 -9.80 -5.12 13.96
CA PHE A 228 -9.11 -6.37 14.27
C PHE A 228 -9.11 -6.66 15.78
N PRO A 229 -10.26 -6.86 16.41
CA PRO A 229 -10.37 -6.98 17.88
C PRO A 229 -9.64 -8.20 18.46
N HIS A 230 -9.20 -9.14 17.62
CA HIS A 230 -8.43 -10.32 18.00
C HIS A 230 -6.94 -10.20 17.61
N ALA A 231 -6.52 -9.08 17.04
CA ALA A 231 -5.11 -8.84 16.86
C ALA A 231 -4.47 -8.63 18.23
N GLU A 232 -3.43 -9.39 18.55
CA GLU A 232 -2.57 -9.10 19.68
C GLU A 232 -1.82 -7.80 19.38
N ILE A 233 -2.43 -6.70 19.76
CA ILE A 233 -1.83 -5.39 19.66
C ILE A 233 -1.20 -5.14 21.03
N ASP A 234 0.05 -5.56 21.20
CA ASP A 234 0.84 -5.22 22.38
C ASP A 234 1.18 -3.73 22.33
N TRP A 235 0.31 -2.92 22.92
CA TRP A 235 0.50 -1.48 23.05
C TRP A 235 1.27 -1.09 24.32
N GLU A 236 1.50 -2.03 25.22
CA GLU A 236 2.18 -1.83 26.49
C GLU A 236 3.28 -2.88 26.67
N LYS A 237 4.50 -2.54 26.31
CA LYS A 237 5.73 -3.05 26.95
C LYS A 237 6.74 -1.94 27.06
#